data_7223800213b3aa293ceabd440d2ed4e3
#
_entry.id   7223800213b3aa293ceabd440d2ed4e3
#
_cell.length_a   1.000
_cell.length_b   1.000
_cell.length_c   1.000
_cell.angle_alpha   90.00
_cell.angle_beta   90.00
_cell.angle_gamma   90.00
#
_symmetry.space_group_name_H-M   'P 1'
#
loop_
_entity.id
_entity.type
_entity.pdbx_description
1 polymer ?
#
loop_
_entity_poly.entity_id
_entity_poly.type
_entity_poly.pdbx_seq_one_letter_code
_entity_poly.pdbx_strand_id
1 'polypeptide(L)'
;MDAQRLKEHILDNGLIPNILEELGCHHIKIRSDMVQAANPDGDNPTAICVYLNENLTTLNYTRQILPSGQTRTTDIFDLVGYIREVSFFESIKWLCELCGLDYYTADEEIPESLQILQFLNDMNKECVDEDADYSPLTPIDPKVLEYYMPIGNILFERDGISLSTQRFFEIGYDPQTNRLTIPIYSEIGDLVGVKGRLFQEEIEEWQNKYLYLFNCNKGKILYGLNKNLDDIIHQGKVYVTESEKGVMQLYNMGYYGVATGGSKISRYQINMLTRLGVQIIFAYDKDIDDDELNKIAEQFVDGVPVYAIIDKDGILNEKESPSDDVDKWLHLVRNNIYKLK
;
A
#
# COMPACT_ATOMS: atom_id res chain seq x y z
N MET A 1 -6.45 -0.91 12.50
CA MET A 1 -5.63 -2.07 12.96
C MET A 1 -4.45 -2.21 12.01
N ASP A 2 -3.19 -2.19 12.48
CA ASP A 2 -2.03 -2.52 11.64
C ASP A 2 -1.69 -4.03 11.72
N ALA A 3 -0.91 -4.52 10.76
CA ALA A 3 -0.58 -5.94 10.65
C ALA A 3 0.21 -6.46 11.86
N GLN A 4 1.11 -5.64 12.43
CA GLN A 4 1.92 -6.04 13.57
C GLN A 4 1.10 -6.17 14.85
N ARG A 5 0.24 -5.20 15.12
CA ARG A 5 -0.69 -5.24 16.27
C ARG A 5 -1.69 -6.40 16.17
N LEU A 6 -2.14 -6.73 14.96
CA LEU A 6 -3.00 -7.91 14.77
C LEU A 6 -2.25 -9.20 15.08
N LYS A 7 -0.97 -9.33 14.71
CA LYS A 7 -0.13 -10.46 15.09
C LYS A 7 0.06 -10.57 16.60
N GLU A 8 0.35 -9.45 17.27
CA GLU A 8 0.47 -9.38 18.73
C GLU A 8 -0.84 -9.81 19.39
N HIS A 9 -1.97 -9.28 18.93
CA HIS A 9 -3.28 -9.67 19.46
C HIS A 9 -3.57 -11.17 19.29
N ILE A 10 -3.27 -11.72 18.11
CA ILE A 10 -3.42 -13.16 17.82
C ILE A 10 -2.53 -14.00 18.76
N LEU A 11 -1.28 -13.56 18.96
CA LEU A 11 -0.31 -14.26 19.82
C LEU A 11 -0.73 -14.21 21.29
N ASP A 12 -1.04 -13.00 21.81
CA ASP A 12 -1.36 -12.79 23.22
C ASP A 12 -2.66 -13.49 23.65
N ASN A 13 -3.62 -13.58 22.76
CA ASN A 13 -4.90 -14.26 23.01
C ASN A 13 -4.90 -15.72 22.57
N GLY A 14 -3.78 -16.25 22.07
CA GLY A 14 -3.65 -17.66 21.69
C GLY A 14 -4.60 -18.11 20.59
N LEU A 15 -4.94 -17.23 19.63
CA LEU A 15 -5.98 -17.46 18.63
C LEU A 15 -5.55 -18.32 17.44
N ILE A 16 -4.27 -18.69 17.34
CA ILE A 16 -3.72 -19.47 16.22
C ILE A 16 -4.47 -20.80 16.00
N PRO A 17 -4.81 -21.61 17.01
CA PRO A 17 -5.58 -22.82 16.80
C PRO A 17 -6.96 -22.56 16.15
N ASN A 18 -7.67 -21.53 16.63
CA ASN A 18 -8.99 -21.16 16.08
C ASN A 18 -8.88 -20.72 14.64
N ILE A 19 -7.85 -19.92 14.31
CA ILE A 19 -7.60 -19.47 12.93
C ILE A 19 -7.34 -20.68 12.01
N LEU A 20 -6.53 -21.64 12.45
CA LEU A 20 -6.25 -22.85 11.66
C LEU A 20 -7.51 -23.71 11.48
N GLU A 21 -8.35 -23.80 12.50
CA GLU A 21 -9.62 -24.53 12.44
C GLU A 21 -10.60 -23.87 11.44
N GLU A 22 -10.74 -22.56 11.48
CA GLU A 22 -11.58 -21.80 10.56
C GLU A 22 -11.06 -21.80 9.11
N LEU A 23 -9.75 -22.01 8.93
CA LEU A 23 -9.15 -22.27 7.62
C LEU A 23 -9.42 -23.70 7.10
N GLY A 24 -10.10 -24.54 7.88
CA GLY A 24 -10.34 -25.95 7.55
C GLY A 24 -9.14 -26.85 7.81
N CYS A 25 -8.09 -26.35 8.45
CA CYS A 25 -6.96 -27.18 8.85
C CYS A 25 -7.37 -28.17 9.96
N HIS A 26 -6.77 -29.34 10.00
CA HIS A 26 -7.12 -30.38 10.97
C HIS A 26 -5.86 -30.97 11.62
N HIS A 27 -6.03 -31.91 12.57
CA HIS A 27 -4.92 -32.47 13.38
C HIS A 27 -4.11 -31.39 14.12
N ILE A 28 -4.76 -30.30 14.57
CA ILE A 28 -4.14 -29.17 15.25
C ILE A 28 -3.48 -29.64 16.57
N LYS A 29 -2.20 -29.33 16.74
CA LYS A 29 -1.41 -29.66 17.94
C LYS A 29 -0.64 -28.44 18.42
N ILE A 30 -0.90 -28.03 19.65
CA ILE A 30 -0.17 -26.94 20.31
C ILE A 30 1.11 -27.52 20.91
N ARG A 31 2.25 -26.89 20.59
CA ARG A 31 3.58 -27.17 21.17
C ARG A 31 4.04 -25.95 21.97
N SER A 32 5.18 -26.07 22.63
CA SER A 32 5.75 -24.99 23.44
C SER A 32 6.14 -23.75 22.64
N ASP A 33 6.51 -23.92 21.37
CA ASP A 33 7.09 -22.89 20.49
C ASP A 33 6.34 -22.72 19.17
N MET A 34 5.35 -23.57 18.87
CA MET A 34 4.59 -23.52 17.62
C MET A 34 3.23 -24.22 17.72
N VAL A 35 2.35 -23.93 16.79
CA VAL A 35 1.14 -24.70 16.52
C VAL A 35 1.30 -25.44 15.19
N GLN A 36 1.06 -26.77 15.21
CA GLN A 36 1.14 -27.62 14.04
C GLN A 36 -0.25 -28.02 13.56
N ALA A 37 -0.42 -28.17 12.24
CA ALA A 37 -1.68 -28.64 11.63
C ALA A 37 -1.42 -29.34 10.29
N ALA A 38 -2.43 -30.09 9.84
CA ALA A 38 -2.52 -30.57 8.46
C ALA A 38 -3.18 -29.51 7.58
N ASN A 39 -2.85 -29.51 6.28
CA ASN A 39 -3.58 -28.70 5.30
C ASN A 39 -5.05 -29.15 5.20
N PRO A 40 -5.99 -28.28 4.76
CA PRO A 40 -7.42 -28.62 4.65
C PRO A 40 -7.71 -29.88 3.80
N ASP A 41 -6.85 -30.15 2.82
CA ASP A 41 -6.97 -31.24 1.85
C ASP A 41 -5.81 -32.25 1.94
N GLY A 42 -5.09 -32.33 3.10
CA GLY A 42 -3.93 -33.21 3.29
C GLY A 42 -3.87 -33.81 4.69
N ASP A 43 -3.37 -35.03 4.79
CA ASP A 43 -3.35 -35.82 6.05
C ASP A 43 -2.10 -35.63 6.91
N ASN A 44 -1.10 -34.88 6.44
CA ASN A 44 0.15 -34.71 7.20
C ASN A 44 -0.03 -33.74 8.39
N PRO A 45 -0.01 -34.21 9.65
CA PRO A 45 -0.31 -33.39 10.84
C PRO A 45 0.78 -32.37 11.17
N THR A 46 1.89 -32.37 10.44
CA THR A 46 3.02 -31.44 10.62
C THR A 46 3.27 -30.62 9.35
N ALA A 47 2.33 -30.60 8.41
CA ALA A 47 2.48 -29.88 7.16
C ALA A 47 2.59 -28.38 7.36
N ILE A 48 1.80 -27.82 8.27
CA ILE A 48 1.77 -26.40 8.64
C ILE A 48 2.39 -26.25 10.04
N CYS A 49 3.30 -25.30 10.19
CA CYS A 49 3.86 -24.89 11.47
C CYS A 49 3.77 -23.38 11.60
N VAL A 50 3.00 -22.88 12.58
CA VAL A 50 2.93 -21.47 12.95
C VAL A 50 3.71 -21.29 14.24
N TYR A 51 4.83 -20.57 14.18
CA TYR A 51 5.67 -20.31 15.33
C TYR A 51 5.08 -19.24 16.25
N LEU A 52 5.20 -19.45 17.58
CA LEU A 52 4.75 -18.53 18.61
C LEU A 52 5.78 -17.41 18.81
N ASN A 53 6.01 -16.61 17.79
CA ASN A 53 6.92 -15.46 17.81
C ASN A 53 6.19 -14.20 17.32
N GLU A 54 6.79 -13.02 17.52
CA GLU A 54 6.22 -11.72 17.18
C GLU A 54 5.79 -11.62 15.70
N ASN A 55 6.44 -12.35 14.81
CA ASN A 55 6.14 -12.36 13.38
C ASN A 55 5.08 -13.39 12.99
N LEU A 56 4.67 -14.29 13.90
CA LEU A 56 3.84 -15.46 13.61
C LEU A 56 4.37 -16.20 12.37
N THR A 57 5.69 -16.44 12.37
CA THR A 57 6.37 -17.11 11.26
C THR A 57 5.69 -18.44 10.94
N THR A 58 5.30 -18.60 9.68
CA THR A 58 4.51 -19.76 9.25
C THR A 58 5.25 -20.50 8.13
N LEU A 59 5.37 -21.80 8.26
CA LEU A 59 5.96 -22.67 7.25
C LEU A 59 4.94 -23.72 6.82
N ASN A 60 4.87 -24.00 5.53
CA ASN A 60 4.16 -25.15 5.00
C ASN A 60 5.19 -26.05 4.28
N TYR A 61 5.47 -27.19 4.88
CA TYR A 61 6.50 -28.13 4.41
C TYR A 61 6.08 -28.95 3.18
N THR A 62 4.81 -28.96 2.87
CA THR A 62 4.24 -29.75 1.77
C THR A 62 3.82 -28.90 0.58
N ARG A 63 3.79 -27.57 0.74
CA ARG A 63 3.30 -26.63 -0.27
C ARG A 63 4.09 -25.34 -0.26
N GLN A 64 4.22 -24.74 -1.43
CA GLN A 64 4.80 -23.42 -1.58
C GLN A 64 3.72 -22.37 -1.37
N ILE A 65 3.77 -21.63 -0.27
CA ILE A 65 2.80 -20.56 0.06
C ILE A 65 3.02 -19.32 -0.84
N LEU A 66 4.30 -18.96 -1.06
CA LEU A 66 4.64 -17.77 -1.87
C LEU A 66 4.67 -18.11 -3.37
N PRO A 67 4.34 -17.13 -4.24
CA PRO A 67 4.54 -17.24 -5.66
C PRO A 67 5.98 -17.58 -6.05
N SER A 68 6.17 -18.26 -7.17
CA SER A 68 7.50 -18.65 -7.66
C SER A 68 8.41 -17.43 -7.83
N GLY A 69 9.59 -17.48 -7.21
CA GLY A 69 10.60 -16.42 -7.27
C GLY A 69 10.65 -15.49 -6.06
N GLN A 70 9.72 -15.58 -5.13
CA GLN A 70 9.79 -14.88 -3.86
C GLN A 70 10.51 -15.72 -2.79
N THR A 71 11.40 -15.08 -1.99
CA THR A 71 12.27 -15.76 -1.00
C THR A 71 12.18 -15.14 0.39
N ARG A 72 11.08 -14.44 0.73
CA ARG A 72 10.88 -13.89 2.08
C ARG A 72 10.34 -14.94 3.06
N THR A 73 10.48 -14.65 4.34
CA THR A 73 9.83 -15.43 5.41
C THR A 73 8.32 -15.25 5.33
N THR A 74 7.57 -16.34 5.38
CA THR A 74 6.10 -16.33 5.39
C THR A 74 5.55 -16.17 6.79
N ASP A 75 4.36 -15.59 6.91
CA ASP A 75 3.64 -15.39 8.14
C ASP A 75 2.18 -15.92 8.07
N ILE A 76 1.39 -15.64 9.10
CA ILE A 76 0.02 -16.13 9.17
C ILE A 76 -0.88 -15.49 8.08
N PHE A 77 -0.60 -14.26 7.66
CA PHE A 77 -1.36 -13.60 6.58
C PHE A 77 -1.13 -14.29 5.24
N ASP A 78 0.11 -14.72 4.98
CA ASP A 78 0.45 -15.47 3.77
C ASP A 78 -0.26 -16.82 3.75
N LEU A 79 -0.35 -17.50 4.90
CA LEU A 79 -1.09 -18.76 5.01
C LEU A 79 -2.59 -18.57 4.71
N VAL A 80 -3.19 -17.53 5.31
CA VAL A 80 -4.61 -17.19 5.07
C VAL A 80 -4.81 -16.86 3.60
N GLY A 81 -3.96 -16.01 3.02
CA GLY A 81 -4.00 -15.64 1.61
C GLY A 81 -3.90 -16.85 0.69
N TYR A 82 -2.99 -17.78 1.00
CA TYR A 82 -2.79 -19.01 0.23
C TYR A 82 -3.99 -19.96 0.30
N ILE A 83 -4.52 -20.24 1.50
CA ILE A 83 -5.62 -21.22 1.67
C ILE A 83 -6.95 -20.67 1.14
N ARG A 84 -7.21 -19.38 1.32
CA ARG A 84 -8.45 -18.74 0.90
C ARG A 84 -8.40 -18.15 -0.51
N GLU A 85 -7.23 -18.15 -1.13
CA GLU A 85 -6.98 -17.53 -2.44
C GLU A 85 -7.34 -16.04 -2.47
N VAL A 86 -6.96 -15.30 -1.41
CA VAL A 86 -7.27 -13.89 -1.23
C VAL A 86 -6.01 -13.04 -1.08
N SER A 87 -6.16 -11.73 -1.27
CA SER A 87 -5.07 -10.78 -1.12
C SER A 87 -4.65 -10.58 0.35
N PHE A 88 -3.49 -9.95 0.55
CA PHE A 88 -2.98 -9.62 1.89
C PHE A 88 -3.98 -8.80 2.72
N PHE A 89 -4.61 -7.78 2.13
CA PHE A 89 -5.59 -6.96 2.85
C PHE A 89 -6.88 -7.70 3.18
N GLU A 90 -7.32 -8.58 2.30
CA GLU A 90 -8.46 -9.46 2.57
C GLU A 90 -8.13 -10.46 3.68
N SER A 91 -6.88 -10.95 3.74
CA SER A 91 -6.40 -11.80 4.84
C SER A 91 -6.46 -11.07 6.18
N ILE A 92 -5.96 -9.81 6.24
CA ILE A 92 -6.05 -8.99 7.45
C ILE A 92 -7.50 -8.74 7.83
N LYS A 93 -8.34 -8.36 6.88
CA LYS A 93 -9.75 -8.07 7.12
C LYS A 93 -10.47 -9.30 7.70
N TRP A 94 -10.28 -10.46 7.09
CA TRP A 94 -10.85 -11.71 7.57
C TRP A 94 -10.37 -12.07 8.98
N LEU A 95 -9.07 -11.91 9.26
CA LEU A 95 -8.51 -12.16 10.58
C LEU A 95 -9.06 -11.17 11.63
N CYS A 96 -9.24 -9.90 11.27
CA CYS A 96 -9.88 -8.93 12.15
C CYS A 96 -11.33 -9.37 12.49
N GLU A 97 -12.11 -9.75 11.48
CA GLU A 97 -13.48 -10.25 11.67
C GLU A 97 -13.50 -11.48 12.59
N LEU A 98 -12.60 -12.43 12.35
CA LEU A 98 -12.49 -13.65 13.17
C LEU A 98 -12.08 -13.36 14.61
N CYS A 99 -11.20 -12.38 14.82
CA CYS A 99 -10.75 -11.96 16.16
C CYS A 99 -11.75 -10.99 16.84
N GLY A 100 -12.86 -10.65 16.20
CA GLY A 100 -13.84 -9.69 16.72
C GLY A 100 -13.33 -8.24 16.72
N LEU A 101 -12.36 -7.93 15.87
CA LEU A 101 -11.75 -6.63 15.72
C LEU A 101 -12.32 -5.92 14.48
N ASP A 102 -12.48 -4.60 14.56
CA ASP A 102 -12.85 -3.83 13.39
C ASP A 102 -11.61 -3.51 12.54
N TYR A 103 -11.63 -3.92 11.26
CA TYR A 103 -10.55 -3.65 10.31
C TYR A 103 -10.30 -2.14 10.12
N TYR A 104 -11.34 -1.32 10.18
CA TYR A 104 -11.27 0.12 9.92
C TYR A 104 -10.99 0.96 11.17
N THR A 105 -11.25 0.43 12.37
CA THR A 105 -10.90 1.13 13.61
C THR A 105 -9.49 0.76 14.03
N ALA A 106 -8.69 1.76 14.36
CA ALA A 106 -7.54 1.56 15.20
C ALA A 106 -8.08 1.41 16.64
N ASP A 107 -8.48 0.19 17.04
CA ASP A 107 -8.72 -0.09 18.44
C ASP A 107 -7.38 -0.06 19.16
N GLU A 108 -7.07 1.14 19.64
CA GLU A 108 -6.13 1.31 20.72
C GLU A 108 -6.89 1.05 22.02
N GLU A 109 -6.40 0.16 22.86
CA GLU A 109 -6.47 0.42 24.30
C GLU A 109 -5.62 1.68 24.54
N ILE A 110 -6.23 2.83 24.31
CA ILE A 110 -5.58 4.12 24.52
C ILE A 110 -5.31 4.19 26.02
N PRO A 111 -4.03 4.38 26.43
CA PRO A 111 -3.71 4.63 27.82
C PRO A 111 -4.67 5.68 28.39
N GLU A 112 -5.11 5.50 29.65
CA GLU A 112 -6.08 6.42 30.31
C GLU A 112 -5.70 7.91 30.15
N SER A 113 -4.39 8.20 30.09
CA SER A 113 -3.84 9.53 29.84
C SER A 113 -4.15 10.10 28.44
N LEU A 114 -4.44 9.25 27.45
CA LEU A 114 -4.75 9.66 26.07
C LEU A 114 -6.25 9.59 25.75
N GLN A 115 -7.09 9.01 26.62
CA GLN A 115 -8.55 8.97 26.44
C GLN A 115 -9.15 10.39 26.41
N ILE A 116 -8.57 11.33 27.17
CA ILE A 116 -8.96 12.75 27.11
C ILE A 116 -8.65 13.36 25.75
N LEU A 117 -7.50 13.01 25.14
CA LEU A 117 -7.15 13.47 23.80
C LEU A 117 -8.04 12.84 22.73
N GLN A 118 -8.46 11.58 22.93
CA GLN A 118 -9.44 10.93 22.07
C GLN A 118 -10.81 11.60 22.17
N PHE A 119 -11.27 11.89 23.39
CA PHE A 119 -12.51 12.63 23.61
C PHE A 119 -12.47 14.04 22.99
N LEU A 120 -11.34 14.75 23.12
CA LEU A 120 -11.13 16.05 22.46
C LEU A 120 -11.05 15.92 20.93
N ASN A 121 -10.43 14.87 20.41
CA ASN A 121 -10.42 14.57 18.98
C ASN A 121 -11.82 14.18 18.46
N ASP A 122 -12.60 13.45 19.26
CA ASP A 122 -13.97 13.09 18.87
C ASP A 122 -14.90 14.30 18.95
N MET A 123 -14.71 15.20 19.90
CA MET A 123 -15.38 16.52 19.91
C MET A 123 -14.96 17.40 18.73
N ASN A 124 -13.68 17.34 18.30
CA ASN A 124 -13.21 18.03 17.11
C ASN A 124 -13.70 17.37 15.82
N LYS A 125 -13.99 16.06 15.80
CA LYS A 125 -14.62 15.35 14.67
C LYS A 125 -16.05 15.81 14.42
N GLU A 126 -16.78 16.23 15.43
CA GLU A 126 -18.10 16.86 15.26
C GLU A 126 -18.01 18.26 14.62
N CYS A 127 -16.78 18.85 14.57
CA CYS A 127 -16.52 20.16 13.97
C CYS A 127 -15.76 20.11 12.63
N VAL A 128 -15.26 18.93 12.19
CA VAL A 128 -14.44 18.82 10.97
C VAL A 128 -14.80 17.53 10.25
N ASP A 129 -15.24 17.68 9.02
CA ASP A 129 -15.49 16.69 7.96
C ASP A 129 -16.94 16.20 7.80
N GLU A 130 -17.84 17.14 7.47
CA GLU A 130 -19.03 16.82 6.65
C GLU A 130 -18.68 16.31 5.25
N ASP A 131 -17.39 16.33 4.86
CA ASP A 131 -16.90 15.93 3.54
C ASP A 131 -16.13 14.58 3.51
N ALA A 132 -16.05 13.85 4.60
CA ALA A 132 -15.48 12.51 4.56
C ALA A 132 -16.48 11.55 3.91
N ASP A 133 -16.42 11.46 2.58
CA ASP A 133 -17.15 10.46 1.81
C ASP A 133 -16.70 9.05 2.18
N TYR A 134 -17.42 8.39 3.10
CA TYR A 134 -17.21 7.00 3.50
C TYR A 134 -17.85 5.99 2.53
N SER A 135 -18.37 6.44 1.40
CA SER A 135 -18.91 5.53 0.38
C SER A 135 -17.82 4.55 -0.09
N PRO A 136 -18.13 3.27 -0.25
CA PRO A 136 -17.14 2.33 -0.76
C PRO A 136 -16.72 2.71 -2.18
N LEU A 137 -15.47 2.36 -2.55
CA LEU A 137 -15.04 2.43 -3.94
C LEU A 137 -15.92 1.51 -4.78
N THR A 138 -16.35 1.99 -5.94
CA THR A 138 -17.18 1.19 -6.85
C THR A 138 -16.28 0.48 -7.86
N PRO A 139 -16.18 -0.84 -7.84
CA PRO A 139 -15.43 -1.59 -8.84
C PRO A 139 -15.99 -1.37 -10.25
N ILE A 140 -15.10 -1.32 -11.22
CA ILE A 140 -15.39 -1.24 -12.65
C ILE A 140 -15.07 -2.59 -13.28
N ASP A 141 -15.87 -3.06 -14.22
CA ASP A 141 -15.59 -4.31 -14.94
C ASP A 141 -14.20 -4.20 -15.61
N PRO A 142 -13.24 -5.09 -15.29
CA PRO A 142 -11.90 -5.08 -15.88
C PRO A 142 -11.88 -5.16 -17.41
N LYS A 143 -12.94 -5.66 -18.04
CA LYS A 143 -13.12 -5.66 -19.50
C LYS A 143 -13.03 -4.27 -20.14
N VAL A 144 -13.23 -3.21 -19.35
CA VAL A 144 -13.01 -1.84 -19.81
C VAL A 144 -11.58 -1.65 -20.35
N LEU A 145 -10.60 -2.34 -19.77
CA LEU A 145 -9.21 -2.25 -20.20
C LEU A 145 -8.96 -2.88 -21.59
N GLU A 146 -9.83 -3.78 -22.05
CA GLU A 146 -9.75 -4.40 -23.38
C GLU A 146 -10.05 -3.40 -24.51
N TYR A 147 -10.69 -2.27 -24.21
CA TYR A 147 -10.92 -1.18 -25.18
C TYR A 147 -9.65 -0.39 -25.49
N TYR A 148 -8.65 -0.47 -24.62
CA TYR A 148 -7.41 0.28 -24.76
C TYR A 148 -6.33 -0.58 -25.42
N MET A 149 -5.52 0.06 -26.26
CA MET A 149 -4.41 -0.64 -26.91
C MET A 149 -3.27 -0.85 -25.91
N PRO A 150 -2.81 -2.09 -25.64
CA PRO A 150 -1.72 -2.36 -24.72
C PRO A 150 -0.37 -2.05 -25.39
N ILE A 151 -0.09 -0.78 -25.64
CA ILE A 151 1.12 -0.33 -26.34
C ILE A 151 2.06 0.34 -25.33
N GLY A 152 3.34 -0.06 -25.39
CA GLY A 152 4.41 0.69 -24.74
C GLY A 152 4.55 2.09 -25.37
N ASN A 153 4.88 3.08 -24.55
CA ASN A 153 4.88 4.46 -24.97
C ASN A 153 6.21 5.15 -24.77
N ILE A 154 6.68 5.84 -25.81
CA ILE A 154 7.96 6.54 -25.82
C ILE A 154 8.01 7.75 -24.85
N LEU A 155 6.88 8.40 -24.58
CA LEU A 155 6.87 9.51 -23.60
C LEU A 155 7.21 9.00 -22.19
N PHE A 156 6.66 7.84 -21.81
CA PHE A 156 7.00 7.22 -20.54
C PHE A 156 8.42 6.64 -20.53
N GLU A 157 8.93 6.16 -21.66
CA GLU A 157 10.35 5.74 -21.75
C GLU A 157 11.30 6.93 -21.54
N ARG A 158 10.99 8.09 -22.12
CA ARG A 158 11.74 9.34 -21.90
C ARG A 158 11.62 9.84 -20.45
N ASP A 159 10.51 9.58 -19.80
CA ASP A 159 10.29 9.84 -18.37
C ASP A 159 10.99 8.77 -17.49
N GLY A 160 11.84 7.90 -18.04
CA GLY A 160 12.58 6.86 -17.30
C GLY A 160 11.74 5.61 -16.93
N ILE A 161 10.59 5.39 -17.57
CA ILE A 161 9.69 4.26 -17.29
C ILE A 161 9.79 3.24 -18.43
N SER A 162 10.51 2.15 -18.22
CA SER A 162 10.75 1.13 -19.22
C SER A 162 9.47 0.45 -19.71
N LEU A 163 9.52 -0.18 -20.89
CA LEU A 163 8.40 -0.95 -21.44
C LEU A 163 7.94 -2.09 -20.52
N SER A 164 8.86 -2.72 -19.78
CA SER A 164 8.52 -3.75 -18.79
C SER A 164 7.71 -3.17 -17.63
N THR A 165 8.10 -2.00 -17.12
CA THR A 165 7.37 -1.27 -16.08
C THR A 165 6.00 -0.85 -16.58
N GLN A 166 5.91 -0.30 -17.79
CA GLN A 166 4.62 0.08 -18.39
C GLN A 166 3.66 -1.11 -18.49
N ARG A 167 4.16 -2.28 -18.90
CA ARG A 167 3.37 -3.52 -18.96
C ARG A 167 2.93 -3.99 -17.58
N PHE A 168 3.83 -3.92 -16.58
CA PHE A 168 3.52 -4.30 -15.21
C PHE A 168 2.39 -3.45 -14.62
N PHE A 169 2.39 -2.13 -14.92
CA PHE A 169 1.34 -1.21 -14.51
C PHE A 169 0.16 -1.14 -15.49
N GLU A 170 0.12 -2.01 -16.51
CA GLU A 170 -0.97 -2.17 -17.48
C GLU A 170 -1.30 -0.87 -18.22
N ILE A 171 -0.24 -0.09 -18.52
CA ILE A 171 -0.37 1.14 -19.30
C ILE A 171 -0.86 0.81 -20.71
N GLY A 172 -1.92 1.47 -21.11
CA GLY A 172 -2.49 1.36 -22.44
C GLY A 172 -2.61 2.69 -23.15
N TYR A 173 -3.27 2.69 -24.28
CA TYR A 173 -3.55 3.89 -25.08
C TYR A 173 -4.99 3.90 -25.59
N ASP A 174 -5.65 5.01 -25.36
CA ASP A 174 -6.97 5.30 -25.89
C ASP A 174 -6.86 6.15 -27.16
N PRO A 175 -7.12 5.60 -28.36
CA PRO A 175 -7.06 6.36 -29.60
C PRO A 175 -8.19 7.39 -29.74
N GLN A 176 -9.30 7.23 -29.02
CA GLN A 176 -10.43 8.16 -29.13
C GLN A 176 -10.12 9.50 -28.45
N THR A 177 -9.49 9.46 -27.30
CA THR A 177 -9.12 10.66 -26.53
C THR A 177 -7.67 11.07 -26.70
N ASN A 178 -6.89 10.31 -27.48
CA ASN A 178 -5.43 10.47 -27.63
C ASN A 178 -4.71 10.52 -26.27
N ARG A 179 -4.97 9.51 -25.40
CA ARG A 179 -4.42 9.46 -24.05
C ARG A 179 -3.77 8.12 -23.73
N LEU A 180 -2.67 8.19 -23.02
CA LEU A 180 -2.14 7.02 -22.30
C LEU A 180 -3.07 6.72 -21.13
N THR A 181 -3.48 5.47 -20.99
CA THR A 181 -4.37 5.04 -19.92
C THR A 181 -3.59 4.45 -18.76
N ILE A 182 -3.93 4.88 -17.57
CA ILE A 182 -3.33 4.46 -16.30
C ILE A 182 -4.46 3.85 -15.47
N PRO A 183 -4.55 2.51 -15.38
CA PRO A 183 -5.54 1.86 -14.54
C PRO A 183 -5.29 2.15 -13.06
N ILE A 184 -6.35 2.38 -12.32
CA ILE A 184 -6.30 2.67 -10.88
C ILE A 184 -7.03 1.55 -10.15
N TYR A 185 -6.32 0.92 -9.21
CA TYR A 185 -6.81 -0.18 -8.43
C TYR A 185 -6.97 0.19 -6.95
N SER A 186 -7.95 -0.42 -6.30
CA SER A 186 -8.05 -0.42 -4.84
C SER A 186 -6.91 -1.21 -4.19
N GLU A 187 -6.76 -1.14 -2.87
CA GLU A 187 -5.78 -1.93 -2.12
C GLU A 187 -5.96 -3.45 -2.28
N ILE A 188 -7.19 -3.90 -2.54
CA ILE A 188 -7.52 -5.32 -2.75
C ILE A 188 -7.44 -5.75 -4.22
N GLY A 189 -7.10 -4.84 -5.13
CA GLY A 189 -6.89 -5.14 -6.54
C GLY A 189 -8.11 -4.97 -7.45
N ASP A 190 -9.21 -4.41 -6.97
CA ASP A 190 -10.35 -4.07 -7.83
C ASP A 190 -10.01 -2.87 -8.71
N LEU A 191 -10.30 -2.95 -10.01
CA LEU A 191 -10.24 -1.79 -10.89
C LEU A 191 -11.34 -0.79 -10.47
N VAL A 192 -10.94 0.44 -10.11
CA VAL A 192 -11.87 1.46 -9.60
C VAL A 192 -11.84 2.75 -10.42
N GLY A 193 -10.87 2.91 -11.29
CA GLY A 193 -10.78 4.08 -12.16
C GLY A 193 -9.79 3.90 -13.29
N VAL A 194 -9.82 4.81 -14.24
CA VAL A 194 -8.81 4.92 -15.31
C VAL A 194 -8.48 6.38 -15.51
N LYS A 195 -7.21 6.74 -15.34
CA LYS A 195 -6.69 8.08 -15.61
C LYS A 195 -6.04 8.13 -16.98
N GLY A 196 -6.27 9.18 -17.73
CA GLY A 196 -5.69 9.40 -19.05
C GLY A 196 -4.67 10.52 -19.03
N ARG A 197 -3.43 10.27 -19.47
CA ARG A 197 -2.42 11.31 -19.75
C ARG A 197 -2.46 11.64 -21.24
N LEU A 198 -2.59 12.89 -21.60
CA LEU A 198 -2.59 13.33 -23.00
C LEU A 198 -1.29 12.88 -23.69
N PHE A 199 -1.43 12.22 -24.84
CA PHE A 199 -0.30 11.74 -25.64
C PHE A 199 0.23 12.85 -26.53
N GLN A 200 0.87 13.85 -25.90
CA GLN A 200 1.44 15.02 -26.55
C GLN A 200 2.66 15.49 -25.77
N GLU A 201 3.71 15.96 -26.44
CA GLU A 201 4.92 16.50 -25.79
C GLU A 201 4.64 17.93 -25.28
N GLU A 202 4.14 18.78 -26.16
CA GLU A 202 3.72 20.14 -25.80
C GLU A 202 2.23 20.17 -25.52
N ILE A 203 1.87 20.71 -24.36
CA ILE A 203 0.49 20.78 -23.87
C ILE A 203 0.11 22.24 -23.80
N GLU A 204 -0.90 22.60 -24.58
CA GLU A 204 -1.46 23.96 -24.60
C GLU A 204 -2.15 24.27 -23.25
N GLU A 205 -2.18 25.54 -22.83
CA GLU A 205 -2.75 25.97 -21.55
C GLU A 205 -4.23 25.57 -21.37
N TRP A 206 -4.98 25.46 -22.47
CA TRP A 206 -6.39 25.04 -22.46
C TRP A 206 -6.58 23.51 -22.41
N GLN A 207 -5.53 22.73 -22.55
CA GLN A 207 -5.57 21.28 -22.56
C GLN A 207 -5.31 20.71 -21.16
N ASN A 208 -6.14 19.76 -20.73
CA ASN A 208 -5.89 19.02 -19.51
C ASN A 208 -4.85 17.91 -19.76
N LYS A 209 -3.66 18.06 -19.20
CA LYS A 209 -2.61 17.04 -19.25
C LYS A 209 -3.10 15.69 -18.74
N TYR A 210 -3.86 15.70 -17.64
CA TYR A 210 -4.49 14.52 -17.06
C TYR A 210 -6.00 14.68 -16.98
N LEU A 211 -6.72 13.59 -17.27
CA LEU A 211 -8.17 13.52 -17.19
C LEU A 211 -8.56 12.12 -16.70
N TYR A 212 -9.58 12.00 -15.87
CA TYR A 212 -10.17 10.71 -15.56
C TYR A 212 -11.09 10.28 -16.69
N LEU A 213 -10.79 9.12 -17.31
CA LEU A 213 -11.67 8.45 -18.27
C LEU A 213 -12.76 7.68 -17.52
N PHE A 214 -12.42 7.08 -16.38
CA PHE A 214 -13.35 6.57 -15.39
C PHE A 214 -12.97 7.18 -14.05
N ASN A 215 -13.87 7.96 -13.48
CA ASN A 215 -13.61 8.72 -12.27
C ASN A 215 -13.63 7.82 -11.04
N CYS A 216 -12.76 8.11 -10.08
CA CYS A 216 -12.71 7.46 -8.78
C CYS A 216 -12.39 8.47 -7.68
N ASN A 217 -12.71 8.12 -6.43
CA ASN A 217 -12.32 8.94 -5.28
C ASN A 217 -10.84 8.71 -4.96
N LYS A 218 -9.97 9.58 -5.51
CA LYS A 218 -8.51 9.49 -5.33
C LYS A 218 -8.08 9.51 -3.85
N GLY A 219 -8.84 10.17 -2.98
CA GLY A 219 -8.55 10.24 -1.56
C GLY A 219 -8.69 8.89 -0.83
N LYS A 220 -9.25 7.89 -1.47
CA LYS A 220 -9.40 6.52 -0.92
C LYS A 220 -8.43 5.51 -1.55
N ILE A 221 -7.46 5.99 -2.31
CA ILE A 221 -6.54 5.15 -3.09
C ILE A 221 -5.10 5.56 -2.80
N LEU A 222 -4.24 4.57 -2.68
CA LEU A 222 -2.80 4.72 -2.83
C LEU A 222 -2.42 3.98 -4.12
N TYR A 223 -2.18 4.76 -5.19
CA TYR A 223 -1.82 4.16 -6.48
C TYR A 223 -0.56 3.31 -6.36
N GLY A 224 -0.58 2.14 -6.96
CA GLY A 224 0.53 1.20 -6.95
C GLY A 224 0.61 0.31 -5.72
N LEU A 225 -0.20 0.54 -4.69
CA LEU A 225 -0.16 -0.26 -3.47
C LEU A 225 -0.44 -1.74 -3.74
N ASN A 226 -1.48 -2.06 -4.51
CA ASN A 226 -1.84 -3.42 -4.86
C ASN A 226 -0.74 -4.19 -5.62
N LYS A 227 0.14 -3.47 -6.33
CA LYS A 227 1.22 -4.07 -7.13
C LYS A 227 2.55 -4.14 -6.38
N ASN A 228 2.81 -3.18 -5.48
CA ASN A 228 4.09 -3.04 -4.78
C ASN A 228 4.07 -3.55 -3.34
N LEU A 229 2.92 -4.04 -2.85
CA LEU A 229 2.73 -4.36 -1.44
C LEU A 229 3.77 -5.32 -0.89
N ASP A 230 3.98 -6.47 -1.56
CA ASP A 230 4.92 -7.49 -1.11
C ASP A 230 6.35 -6.96 -1.00
N ASP A 231 6.76 -6.17 -1.99
CA ASP A 231 8.09 -5.56 -2.02
C ASP A 231 8.24 -4.46 -0.97
N ILE A 232 7.19 -3.67 -0.71
CA ILE A 232 7.14 -2.66 0.35
C ILE A 232 7.33 -3.34 1.71
N ILE A 233 6.57 -4.40 1.99
CA ILE A 233 6.67 -5.15 3.25
C ILE A 233 8.05 -5.79 3.37
N HIS A 234 8.56 -6.41 2.29
CA HIS A 234 9.89 -7.03 2.29
C HIS A 234 11.01 -6.03 2.57
N GLN A 235 10.93 -4.82 2.01
CA GLN A 235 11.93 -3.76 2.24
C GLN A 235 11.75 -3.03 3.57
N GLY A 236 10.59 -3.18 4.24
CA GLY A 236 10.27 -2.50 5.48
C GLY A 236 10.12 -0.97 5.34
N LYS A 237 9.86 -0.48 4.13
CA LYS A 237 9.69 0.94 3.84
C LYS A 237 8.85 1.17 2.59
N VAL A 238 8.14 2.30 2.56
CA VAL A 238 7.35 2.77 1.42
C VAL A 238 7.73 4.20 1.06
N TYR A 239 7.93 4.46 -0.23
CA TYR A 239 8.09 5.83 -0.73
C TYR A 239 6.73 6.37 -1.18
N VAL A 240 6.39 7.57 -0.75
CA VAL A 240 5.11 8.21 -1.06
C VAL A 240 5.35 9.36 -2.01
N THR A 241 4.83 9.26 -3.23
CA THR A 241 4.94 10.28 -4.28
C THR A 241 3.59 10.97 -4.50
N GLU A 242 3.58 12.09 -5.23
CA GLU A 242 2.33 12.75 -5.58
C GLU A 242 1.62 12.10 -6.76
N SER A 243 2.39 11.60 -7.72
CA SER A 243 1.87 11.15 -9.02
C SER A 243 2.14 9.69 -9.30
N GLU A 244 1.27 9.10 -10.13
CA GLU A 244 1.42 7.73 -10.63
C GLU A 244 2.72 7.54 -11.42
N LYS A 245 3.21 8.62 -12.08
CA LYS A 245 4.49 8.64 -12.79
C LYS A 245 5.64 8.33 -11.83
N GLY A 246 5.68 9.00 -10.69
CA GLY A 246 6.71 8.80 -9.67
C GLY A 246 6.78 7.35 -9.18
N VAL A 247 5.63 6.71 -8.95
CA VAL A 247 5.58 5.28 -8.56
C VAL A 247 6.20 4.39 -9.63
N MET A 248 5.88 4.61 -10.88
CA MET A 248 6.44 3.83 -12.00
C MET A 248 7.94 4.05 -12.18
N GLN A 249 8.42 5.30 -11.99
CA GLN A 249 9.84 5.63 -12.01
C GLN A 249 10.59 4.93 -10.87
N LEU A 250 10.05 4.99 -9.65
CA LEU A 250 10.62 4.29 -8.51
C LEU A 250 10.71 2.77 -8.75
N TYR A 251 9.63 2.17 -9.23
CA TYR A 251 9.61 0.75 -9.57
C TYR A 251 10.70 0.39 -10.59
N ASN A 252 10.87 1.22 -11.62
CA ASN A 252 11.91 1.02 -12.63
C ASN A 252 13.34 1.09 -12.07
N MET A 253 13.54 1.82 -10.97
CA MET A 253 14.81 1.92 -10.26
C MET A 253 15.00 0.88 -9.15
N GLY A 254 14.02 -0.03 -8.93
CA GLY A 254 14.04 -1.03 -7.85
C GLY A 254 13.66 -0.49 -6.49
N TYR A 255 12.96 0.64 -6.44
CA TYR A 255 12.35 1.22 -5.25
C TYR A 255 10.83 1.07 -5.34
N TYR A 256 10.18 0.87 -4.20
CA TYR A 256 8.76 0.60 -4.19
C TYR A 256 8.01 1.69 -3.43
N GLY A 257 7.01 2.23 -4.10
CA GLY A 257 6.26 3.36 -3.59
C GLY A 257 4.80 3.31 -3.96
N VAL A 258 4.08 4.32 -3.46
CA VAL A 258 2.68 4.56 -3.72
C VAL A 258 2.46 6.03 -4.03
N ALA A 259 1.37 6.39 -4.74
CA ALA A 259 1.03 7.79 -4.95
C ALA A 259 -0.30 8.16 -4.32
N THR A 260 -0.35 9.39 -3.78
CA THR A 260 -1.55 10.00 -3.19
C THR A 260 -2.48 10.64 -4.22
N GLY A 261 -1.99 10.84 -5.45
CA GLY A 261 -2.74 11.52 -6.51
C GLY A 261 -2.77 13.05 -6.38
N GLY A 262 -1.81 13.63 -5.66
CA GLY A 262 -1.58 15.06 -5.44
C GLY A 262 -0.90 15.32 -4.10
N SER A 263 -0.56 16.59 -3.80
CA SER A 263 0.17 16.98 -2.59
C SER A 263 -0.63 16.77 -1.29
N LYS A 264 -1.97 16.81 -1.36
CA LYS A 264 -2.83 16.60 -0.18
C LYS A 264 -3.07 15.12 0.06
N ILE A 265 -2.81 14.67 1.28
CA ILE A 265 -3.09 13.32 1.72
C ILE A 265 -4.39 13.28 2.53
N SER A 266 -5.24 12.27 2.27
CA SER A 266 -6.48 12.08 3.01
C SER A 266 -6.26 11.25 4.28
N ARG A 267 -7.21 11.34 5.21
CA ARG A 267 -7.23 10.49 6.41
C ARG A 267 -7.26 8.99 6.06
N TYR A 268 -7.98 8.63 5.00
CA TYR A 268 -8.05 7.25 4.53
C TYR A 268 -6.67 6.75 4.05
N GLN A 269 -5.95 7.56 3.27
CA GLN A 269 -4.60 7.24 2.80
C GLN A 269 -3.60 7.14 3.96
N ILE A 270 -3.70 8.02 4.98
CA ILE A 270 -2.89 7.95 6.20
C ILE A 270 -3.14 6.62 6.93
N ASN A 271 -4.40 6.21 7.08
CA ASN A 271 -4.75 4.95 7.71
C ASN A 271 -4.21 3.74 6.93
N MET A 272 -4.27 3.76 5.59
CA MET A 272 -3.66 2.71 4.76
C MET A 272 -2.15 2.63 4.97
N LEU A 273 -1.44 3.76 4.93
CA LEU A 273 0.01 3.81 5.16
C LEU A 273 0.38 3.31 6.57
N THR A 274 -0.38 3.73 7.58
CA THR A 274 -0.18 3.28 8.97
C THR A 274 -0.29 1.76 9.10
N ARG A 275 -1.27 1.14 8.43
CA ARG A 275 -1.48 -0.32 8.46
C ARG A 275 -0.35 -1.14 7.85
N LEU A 276 0.46 -0.55 6.97
CA LEU A 276 1.60 -1.25 6.39
C LEU A 276 2.66 -1.63 7.45
N GLY A 277 2.74 -0.88 8.57
CA GLY A 277 3.71 -1.15 9.63
C GLY A 277 5.17 -0.99 9.19
N VAL A 278 5.44 -0.16 8.18
CA VAL A 278 6.75 0.07 7.60
C VAL A 278 7.17 1.54 7.75
N GLN A 279 8.43 1.85 7.47
CA GLN A 279 8.89 3.24 7.39
C GLN A 279 8.22 3.96 6.22
N ILE A 280 7.63 5.13 6.47
CA ILE A 280 6.99 5.97 5.47
C ILE A 280 7.96 7.09 5.08
N ILE A 281 8.27 7.22 3.80
CA ILE A 281 9.22 8.21 3.29
C ILE A 281 8.53 9.03 2.21
N PHE A 282 8.16 10.27 2.52
CA PHE A 282 7.60 11.19 1.54
C PHE A 282 8.67 11.64 0.55
N ALA A 283 8.39 11.48 -0.73
CA ALA A 283 9.22 11.90 -1.87
C ALA A 283 8.37 12.77 -2.81
N TYR A 284 7.86 13.88 -2.24
CA TYR A 284 7.02 14.84 -2.95
C TYR A 284 7.86 15.78 -3.81
N ASP A 285 7.20 16.48 -4.73
CA ASP A 285 7.83 17.45 -5.61
C ASP A 285 8.43 18.61 -4.81
N LYS A 286 9.45 19.27 -5.35
CA LYS A 286 10.24 20.31 -4.64
C LYS A 286 9.43 21.52 -4.19
N ASP A 287 8.26 21.76 -4.76
CA ASP A 287 7.40 22.91 -4.41
C ASP A 287 6.64 22.72 -3.09
N ILE A 288 6.68 21.52 -2.49
CA ILE A 288 6.13 21.27 -1.16
C ILE A 288 7.16 21.66 -0.10
N ASP A 289 6.78 22.57 0.79
CA ASP A 289 7.67 23.07 1.84
C ASP A 289 7.76 22.12 3.05
N ASP A 290 8.82 22.31 3.85
CA ASP A 290 9.08 21.51 5.04
C ASP A 290 7.95 21.63 6.09
N ASP A 291 7.26 22.77 6.17
CA ASP A 291 6.16 22.99 7.11
C ASP A 291 4.92 22.18 6.71
N GLU A 292 4.67 22.03 5.40
CA GLU A 292 3.58 21.21 4.89
C GLU A 292 3.85 19.72 5.13
N LEU A 293 5.09 19.26 4.91
CA LEU A 293 5.51 17.89 5.22
C LEU A 293 5.39 17.58 6.72
N ASN A 294 5.75 18.52 7.59
CA ASN A 294 5.60 18.37 9.03
C ASN A 294 4.11 18.26 9.44
N LYS A 295 3.23 19.09 8.87
CA LYS A 295 1.78 18.99 9.10
C LYS A 295 1.19 17.66 8.63
N ILE A 296 1.71 17.09 7.54
CA ILE A 296 1.33 15.75 7.10
C ILE A 296 1.79 14.71 8.13
N ALA A 297 3.03 14.79 8.60
CA ALA A 297 3.57 13.85 9.57
C ALA A 297 2.83 13.89 10.92
N GLU A 298 2.36 15.06 11.35
CA GLU A 298 1.56 15.23 12.58
C GLU A 298 0.22 14.47 12.55
N GLN A 299 -0.31 14.18 11.35
CA GLN A 299 -1.57 13.46 11.21
C GLN A 299 -1.45 11.94 11.45
N PHE A 300 -0.23 11.41 11.45
CA PHE A 300 0.01 10.00 11.77
C PHE A 300 -0.02 9.79 13.29
N VAL A 301 -0.45 8.61 13.71
CA VAL A 301 -0.42 8.22 15.13
C VAL A 301 1.01 8.11 15.67
N ASP A 302 1.18 8.24 16.98
CA ASP A 302 2.50 8.12 17.59
C ASP A 302 3.08 6.73 17.40
N GLY A 303 4.40 6.68 17.15
CA GLY A 303 5.13 5.43 16.90
C GLY A 303 5.26 5.05 15.43
N VAL A 304 4.53 5.69 14.51
CA VAL A 304 4.74 5.49 13.07
C VAL A 304 5.99 6.25 12.62
N PRO A 305 6.99 5.57 12.04
CA PRO A 305 8.21 6.23 11.60
C PRO A 305 7.99 6.95 10.26
N VAL A 306 7.87 8.29 10.33
CA VAL A 306 7.63 9.16 9.16
C VAL A 306 8.88 9.96 8.84
N TYR A 307 9.28 9.93 7.58
CA TYR A 307 10.43 10.62 7.01
C TYR A 307 10.02 11.39 5.75
N ALA A 308 10.86 12.31 5.32
CA ALA A 308 10.76 12.95 4.01
C ALA A 308 12.14 13.08 3.35
N ILE A 309 12.13 13.07 2.02
CA ILE A 309 13.25 13.52 1.21
C ILE A 309 13.13 15.03 1.09
N ILE A 310 14.14 15.76 1.60
CA ILE A 310 14.22 17.23 1.58
C ILE A 310 15.49 17.65 0.83
N ASP A 311 15.34 18.29 -0.32
CA ASP A 311 16.47 18.74 -1.14
C ASP A 311 17.18 19.96 -0.55
N LYS A 312 18.00 19.71 0.48
CA LYS A 312 18.83 20.79 1.08
C LYS A 312 20.04 21.17 0.22
N ASP A 313 20.42 20.31 -0.71
CA ASP A 313 21.56 20.54 -1.59
C ASP A 313 21.18 21.37 -2.83
N GLY A 314 19.89 21.59 -3.06
CA GLY A 314 19.37 22.40 -4.16
C GLY A 314 19.60 21.77 -5.54
N ILE A 315 19.60 20.44 -5.63
CA ILE A 315 19.85 19.72 -6.89
C ILE A 315 18.60 19.57 -7.76
N LEU A 316 17.40 19.67 -7.18
CA LEU A 316 16.15 19.63 -7.92
C LEU A 316 15.81 20.99 -8.51
N ASN A 317 15.26 20.99 -9.72
CA ASN A 317 14.65 22.17 -10.31
C ASN A 317 13.29 22.47 -9.66
N GLU A 318 12.74 23.64 -9.95
CA GLU A 318 11.37 23.99 -9.52
C GLU A 318 10.35 22.98 -10.09
N LYS A 319 9.48 22.44 -9.25
CA LYS A 319 8.44 21.41 -9.57
C LYS A 319 9.01 20.09 -10.11
N GLU A 320 10.29 19.81 -9.89
CA GLU A 320 10.87 18.51 -10.21
C GLU A 320 10.60 17.52 -9.10
N SER A 321 10.18 16.30 -9.47
CA SER A 321 10.06 15.20 -8.53
C SER A 321 11.42 14.56 -8.26
N PRO A 322 11.71 14.14 -7.02
CA PRO A 322 12.95 13.40 -6.71
C PRO A 322 13.19 12.18 -7.60
N SER A 323 12.12 11.58 -8.12
CA SER A 323 12.18 10.37 -8.97
C SER A 323 12.40 10.64 -10.46
N ASP A 324 12.38 11.91 -10.91
CA ASP A 324 12.49 12.26 -12.32
C ASP A 324 13.89 12.00 -12.92
N ASP A 325 14.93 11.96 -12.07
CA ASP A 325 16.31 11.69 -12.47
C ASP A 325 16.94 10.65 -11.53
N VAL A 326 17.56 9.62 -12.10
CA VAL A 326 18.13 8.48 -11.35
C VAL A 326 19.30 8.92 -10.46
N ASP A 327 20.19 9.78 -10.96
CA ASP A 327 21.39 10.20 -10.22
C ASP A 327 21.00 11.12 -9.05
N LYS A 328 20.05 12.03 -9.29
CA LYS A 328 19.47 12.88 -8.23
C LYS A 328 18.76 12.04 -7.18
N TRP A 329 17.95 11.08 -7.60
CA TRP A 329 17.27 10.14 -6.70
C TRP A 329 18.27 9.42 -5.80
N LEU A 330 19.31 8.81 -6.37
CA LEU A 330 20.33 8.09 -5.61
C LEU A 330 21.07 9.00 -4.63
N HIS A 331 21.33 10.24 -5.00
CA HIS A 331 21.95 11.23 -4.12
C HIS A 331 21.01 11.56 -2.95
N LEU A 332 19.77 11.91 -3.24
CA LEU A 332 18.77 12.32 -2.24
C LEU A 332 18.46 11.21 -1.25
N VAL A 333 18.26 9.97 -1.71
CA VAL A 333 17.99 8.82 -0.84
C VAL A 333 19.17 8.52 0.11
N ARG A 334 20.41 8.80 -0.31
CA ARG A 334 21.60 8.58 0.52
C ARG A 334 21.83 9.67 1.54
N ASN A 335 21.53 10.92 1.20
CA ASN A 335 22.00 12.07 1.97
C ASN A 335 20.87 12.93 2.55
N ASN A 336 19.67 12.87 2.00
CA ASN A 336 18.63 13.87 2.20
C ASN A 336 17.30 13.28 2.74
N ILE A 337 17.34 12.15 3.44
CA ILE A 337 16.20 11.61 4.17
C ILE A 337 16.24 12.12 5.61
N TYR A 338 15.20 12.84 6.01
CA TYR A 338 15.08 13.44 7.34
C TYR A 338 13.86 12.86 8.06
N LYS A 339 14.04 12.58 9.36
CA LYS A 339 12.94 12.12 10.20
C LYS A 339 12.02 13.30 10.52
N LEU A 340 10.71 13.14 10.30
CA LEU A 340 9.68 14.11 10.67
C LEU A 340 8.98 13.70 11.97
N LYS A 341 8.75 12.39 12.16
CA LYS A 341 8.09 11.84 13.34
C LYS A 341 8.70 10.50 13.78
#